data_80f3cb7ce0f1751e7f43401e5994eb10
#
_entry.id   80f3cb7ce0f1751e7f43401e5994eb10
#
_cell.length_a   1.000
_cell.length_b   1.000
_cell.length_c   1.000
_cell.angle_alpha   90.00
_cell.angle_beta   90.00
_cell.angle_gamma   90.00
#
_symmetry.space_group_name_H-M   'P 1'
#
loop_
_entity.id
_entity.type
_entity.pdbx_description
1 polymer ?
#
loop_
_entity_poly.entity_id
_entity_poly.type
_entity_poly.pdbx_seq_one_letter_code
_entity_poly.pdbx_strand_id
1 'polypeptide(L)'
;VMEYNRFYKNKPANIKSVESDRVWSYEATDHNSGAIFVNYVMGAESGMNLAESFIKAICQRPRDPLHGVPYILMMDMGSANTSGLFKNFARRLGVELLPHAVGNARATGQVENARNIIERSFEAGLRFQPVANLEELNARAQQWACYYNATKIHSRHGKTRTDQWLTITEQQLRIAPPADLCRTLLTHEPESRGVNDFLRIKFAGKEWDVSAVPRVMVGEKLMVTY
;
A
#
# COMPACT_ATOMS: atom_id res chain seq x y z
N VAL A 1 9.04 18.05 15.57
CA VAL A 1 9.59 16.74 15.97
C VAL A 1 8.43 15.77 16.09
N MET A 2 8.51 14.64 15.37
CA MET A 2 7.51 13.58 15.50
C MET A 2 7.74 12.83 16.82
N GLU A 3 6.72 12.83 17.67
CA GLU A 3 6.79 12.15 18.96
C GLU A 3 6.54 10.65 18.80
N TYR A 4 7.30 9.83 19.51
CA TYR A 4 7.13 8.38 19.58
C TYR A 4 5.67 7.97 19.91
N ASN A 5 5.01 8.72 20.79
CA ASN A 5 3.63 8.45 21.18
C ASN A 5 2.59 8.52 20.04
N ARG A 6 2.93 9.11 18.88
CA ARG A 6 2.04 9.15 17.71
C ARG A 6 1.81 7.78 17.08
N PHE A 7 2.73 6.83 17.30
CA PHE A 7 2.59 5.44 16.82
C PHE A 7 1.63 4.61 17.67
N TYR A 8 1.46 4.95 18.96
CA TYR A 8 0.78 4.09 19.94
C TYR A 8 -0.43 4.72 20.63
N LYS A 9 -0.91 5.88 20.19
CA LYS A 9 -2.11 6.50 20.75
C LYS A 9 -3.39 5.79 20.29
N ASN A 10 -3.61 4.60 20.83
CA ASN A 10 -4.76 3.75 20.51
C ASN A 10 -5.90 3.81 21.54
N LYS A 11 -6.14 4.92 22.19
CA LYS A 11 -7.31 5.03 23.07
C LYS A 11 -8.53 5.40 22.23
N PRO A 12 -9.58 4.55 22.18
CA PRO A 12 -10.77 4.77 21.34
C PRO A 12 -11.42 6.16 21.52
N ALA A 13 -11.36 6.72 22.72
CA ALA A 13 -11.91 8.03 23.05
C ALA A 13 -11.24 9.21 22.32
N ASN A 14 -10.00 9.05 21.83
CA ASN A 14 -9.21 10.13 21.24
C ASN A 14 -8.95 9.95 19.73
N ILE A 15 -9.45 8.88 19.11
CA ILE A 15 -9.15 8.55 17.71
C ILE A 15 -9.59 9.68 16.76
N LYS A 16 -10.79 10.20 16.92
CA LYS A 16 -11.32 11.25 16.03
C LYS A 16 -10.59 12.59 16.12
N SER A 17 -10.06 12.94 17.29
CA SER A 17 -9.38 14.23 17.50
C SER A 17 -7.90 14.23 17.09
N VAL A 18 -7.29 13.05 16.89
CA VAL A 18 -5.87 12.88 16.54
C VAL A 18 -5.66 12.14 15.23
N GLU A 19 -6.72 11.86 14.49
CA GLU A 19 -6.65 11.05 13.27
C GLU A 19 -5.78 11.71 12.20
N SER A 20 -5.85 13.04 12.04
CA SER A 20 -5.01 13.80 11.10
C SER A 20 -3.52 13.76 11.45
N ASP A 21 -3.19 13.60 12.72
CA ASP A 21 -1.82 13.60 13.23
C ASP A 21 -1.27 12.19 13.47
N ARG A 22 -2.08 11.17 13.23
CA ARG A 22 -1.68 9.79 13.43
C ARG A 22 -0.74 9.34 12.31
N VAL A 23 0.28 8.60 12.69
CA VAL A 23 1.18 7.93 11.74
C VAL A 23 0.76 6.48 11.62
N TRP A 24 0.57 6.05 10.37
CA TRP A 24 0.28 4.67 9.99
C TRP A 24 1.47 4.06 9.29
N SER A 25 1.75 2.79 9.55
CA SER A 25 2.73 2.01 8.81
C SER A 25 2.04 1.08 7.83
N TYR A 26 2.55 1.05 6.60
CA TYR A 26 2.21 0.05 5.59
C TYR A 26 3.42 -0.83 5.38
N GLU A 27 3.27 -2.11 5.63
CA GLU A 27 4.32 -3.09 5.64
C GLU A 27 4.07 -4.14 4.57
N ALA A 28 5.13 -4.55 3.91
CA ALA A 28 5.09 -5.67 2.98
C ALA A 28 6.26 -6.61 3.22
N THR A 29 6.02 -7.91 3.05
CA THR A 29 7.06 -8.92 3.13
C THR A 29 7.03 -9.80 1.89
N ASP A 30 8.18 -10.03 1.30
CA ASP A 30 8.30 -11.05 0.28
C ASP A 30 8.21 -12.45 0.90
N HIS A 31 7.33 -13.28 0.36
CA HIS A 31 7.07 -14.60 0.95
C HIS A 31 8.29 -15.52 0.90
N ASN A 32 9.06 -15.47 -0.19
CA ASN A 32 10.21 -16.38 -0.37
C ASN A 32 11.41 -15.95 0.49
N SER A 33 11.81 -14.69 0.40
CA SER A 33 13.01 -14.18 1.06
C SER A 33 12.78 -13.71 2.49
N GLY A 34 11.53 -13.34 2.83
CA GLY A 34 11.22 -12.64 4.07
C GLY A 34 11.71 -11.19 4.07
N ALA A 35 12.11 -10.64 2.92
CA ALA A 35 12.51 -9.24 2.81
C ALA A 35 11.37 -8.31 3.23
N ILE A 36 11.73 -7.28 4.00
CA ILE A 36 10.78 -6.34 4.62
C ILE A 36 10.85 -5.01 3.90
N PHE A 37 9.69 -4.48 3.57
CA PHE A 37 9.46 -3.09 3.19
C PHE A 37 8.53 -2.44 4.20
N VAL A 38 8.77 -1.17 4.53
CA VAL A 38 7.90 -0.37 5.38
C VAL A 38 7.82 1.06 4.87
N ASN A 39 6.62 1.64 4.87
CA ASN A 39 6.38 3.03 4.55
C ASN A 39 5.39 3.63 5.57
N TYR A 40 5.72 4.80 6.07
CA TYR A 40 4.87 5.55 7.00
C TYR A 40 4.12 6.64 6.27
N VAL A 41 2.85 6.81 6.65
CA VAL A 41 1.98 7.87 6.16
C VAL A 41 1.32 8.58 7.34
N MET A 42 0.95 9.84 7.16
CA MET A 42 0.21 10.61 8.15
C MET A 42 -1.25 10.74 7.74
N GLY A 43 -2.15 10.75 8.71
CA GLY A 43 -3.58 10.90 8.48
C GLY A 43 -4.35 9.61 8.67
N ALA A 44 -5.42 9.42 7.88
CA ALA A 44 -6.29 8.26 7.98
C ALA A 44 -5.76 7.04 7.22
N GLU A 45 -6.11 5.87 7.70
CA GLU A 45 -5.98 4.63 6.92
C GLU A 45 -6.92 4.71 5.70
N SER A 46 -6.36 4.66 4.49
CA SER A 46 -7.14 4.79 3.26
C SER A 46 -6.59 3.93 2.12
N GLY A 47 -7.47 3.59 1.17
CA GLY A 47 -7.06 2.89 -0.05
C GLY A 47 -6.05 3.67 -0.89
N MET A 48 -6.09 5.01 -0.85
CA MET A 48 -5.10 5.85 -1.53
C MET A 48 -3.72 5.75 -0.86
N ASN A 49 -3.65 5.83 0.47
CA ASN A 49 -2.39 5.69 1.21
C ASN A 49 -1.79 4.29 1.04
N LEU A 50 -2.64 3.26 1.01
CA LEU A 50 -2.22 1.89 0.71
C LEU A 50 -1.64 1.81 -0.71
N ALA A 51 -2.33 2.37 -1.71
CA ALA A 51 -1.89 2.34 -3.10
C ALA A 51 -0.56 3.08 -3.30
N GLU A 52 -0.40 4.28 -2.74
CA GLU A 52 0.86 5.02 -2.77
C GLU A 52 2.00 4.27 -2.07
N SER A 53 1.72 3.61 -0.94
CA SER A 53 2.71 2.79 -0.24
C SER A 53 3.08 1.54 -1.06
N PHE A 54 2.11 0.94 -1.73
CA PHE A 54 2.35 -0.20 -2.62
C PHE A 54 3.16 0.21 -3.85
N ILE A 55 2.88 1.37 -4.48
CA ILE A 55 3.70 1.93 -5.57
C ILE A 55 5.16 2.07 -5.11
N LYS A 56 5.39 2.64 -3.93
CA LYS A 56 6.75 2.76 -3.37
C LYS A 56 7.40 1.40 -3.14
N ALA A 57 6.64 0.37 -2.76
CA ALA A 57 7.17 -0.97 -2.53
C ALA A 57 7.61 -1.64 -3.83
N ILE A 58 6.82 -1.52 -4.92
CA ILE A 58 7.06 -2.22 -6.19
C ILE A 58 8.04 -1.50 -7.12
N CYS A 59 8.15 -0.16 -7.03
CA CYS A 59 9.08 0.61 -7.85
C CYS A 59 10.53 0.44 -7.37
N GLN A 60 11.46 0.58 -8.31
CA GLN A 60 12.88 0.57 -8.00
C GLN A 60 13.25 1.73 -7.07
N ARG A 61 14.08 1.45 -6.09
CA ARG A 61 14.61 2.41 -5.12
C ARG A 61 16.14 2.38 -5.11
N PRO A 62 16.81 3.52 -4.89
CA PRO A 62 18.26 3.54 -4.76
C PRO A 62 18.73 2.60 -3.63
N ARG A 63 19.72 1.76 -3.93
CA ARG A 63 20.36 0.83 -2.98
C ARG A 63 19.46 -0.23 -2.35
N ASP A 64 18.24 -0.39 -2.84
CA ASP A 64 17.33 -1.43 -2.38
C ASP A 64 17.01 -2.39 -3.53
N PRO A 65 17.46 -3.65 -3.46
CA PRO A 65 17.18 -4.62 -4.52
C PRO A 65 15.72 -5.10 -4.53
N LEU A 66 15.00 -4.93 -3.41
CA LEU A 66 13.60 -5.36 -3.30
C LEU A 66 12.69 -4.44 -4.13
N HIS A 67 12.21 -4.93 -5.27
CA HIS A 67 11.26 -4.24 -6.15
C HIS A 67 10.52 -5.23 -7.04
N GLY A 68 9.55 -4.75 -7.80
CA GLY A 68 8.78 -5.56 -8.77
C GLY A 68 7.33 -5.78 -8.36
N VAL A 69 6.50 -6.01 -9.37
CA VAL A 69 5.06 -6.26 -9.18
C VAL A 69 4.85 -7.72 -8.81
N PRO A 70 4.27 -8.04 -7.65
CA PRO A 70 4.00 -9.43 -7.28
C PRO A 70 2.90 -10.03 -8.17
N TYR A 71 2.91 -11.35 -8.34
CA TYR A 71 1.79 -12.07 -8.95
C TYR A 71 0.60 -12.15 -7.99
N ILE A 72 0.89 -12.36 -6.71
CA ILE A 72 -0.10 -12.55 -5.66
C ILE A 72 0.24 -11.60 -4.51
N LEU A 73 -0.75 -10.91 -4.00
CA LEU A 73 -0.67 -10.10 -2.80
C LEU A 73 -1.68 -10.60 -1.76
N MET A 74 -1.17 -11.11 -0.65
CA MET A 74 -1.98 -11.51 0.49
C MET A 74 -2.18 -10.32 1.41
N MET A 75 -3.43 -10.07 1.83
CA MET A 75 -3.81 -8.91 2.64
C MET A 75 -4.82 -9.31 3.71
N ASP A 76 -4.84 -8.57 4.81
CA ASP A 76 -5.91 -8.65 5.78
C ASP A 76 -7.22 -8.02 5.25
N MET A 77 -8.30 -8.12 6.00
CA MET A 77 -9.62 -7.56 5.65
C MET A 77 -9.80 -6.11 6.14
N GLY A 78 -8.71 -5.38 6.37
CA GLY A 78 -8.75 -3.97 6.77
C GLY A 78 -9.48 -3.07 5.77
N SER A 79 -9.94 -1.90 6.22
CA SER A 79 -10.73 -0.96 5.43
C SER A 79 -10.00 -0.47 4.17
N ALA A 80 -8.70 -0.19 4.27
CA ALA A 80 -7.87 0.20 3.14
C ALA A 80 -7.77 -0.93 2.09
N ASN A 81 -7.62 -2.16 2.56
CA ASN A 81 -7.46 -3.36 1.73
C ASN A 81 -8.76 -3.77 1.01
N THR A 82 -9.92 -3.39 1.54
CA THR A 82 -11.22 -3.60 0.89
C THR A 82 -11.62 -2.48 -0.06
N SER A 83 -10.85 -1.41 -0.12
CA SER A 83 -11.08 -0.25 -1.00
C SER A 83 -11.19 -0.65 -2.47
N GLY A 84 -12.25 -0.22 -3.14
CA GLY A 84 -12.45 -0.45 -4.57
C GLY A 84 -11.33 0.15 -5.44
N LEU A 85 -10.76 1.28 -5.01
CA LEU A 85 -9.63 1.93 -5.66
C LEU A 85 -8.39 1.02 -5.66
N PHE A 86 -7.99 0.47 -4.51
CA PHE A 86 -6.82 -0.40 -4.42
C PHE A 86 -7.03 -1.71 -5.19
N LYS A 87 -8.21 -2.31 -5.09
CA LYS A 87 -8.56 -3.53 -5.83
C LYS A 87 -8.47 -3.32 -7.34
N ASN A 88 -9.02 -2.21 -7.84
CA ASN A 88 -8.93 -1.87 -9.26
C ASN A 88 -7.48 -1.66 -9.71
N PHE A 89 -6.70 -0.94 -8.92
CA PHE A 89 -5.27 -0.73 -9.16
C PHE A 89 -4.50 -2.03 -9.24
N ALA A 90 -4.64 -2.92 -8.25
CA ALA A 90 -3.99 -4.22 -8.23
C ALA A 90 -4.36 -5.07 -9.45
N ARG A 91 -5.66 -5.10 -9.81
CA ARG A 91 -6.15 -5.80 -11.00
C ARG A 91 -5.51 -5.25 -12.29
N ARG A 92 -5.38 -3.93 -12.42
CA ARG A 92 -4.74 -3.28 -13.59
C ARG A 92 -3.25 -3.60 -13.70
N LEU A 93 -2.59 -3.83 -12.57
CA LEU A 93 -1.21 -4.33 -12.53
C LEU A 93 -1.11 -5.85 -12.71
N GLY A 94 -2.23 -6.57 -12.86
CA GLY A 94 -2.26 -8.02 -12.95
C GLY A 94 -1.81 -8.71 -11.66
N VAL A 95 -2.15 -8.12 -10.51
CA VAL A 95 -1.91 -8.67 -9.18
C VAL A 95 -3.17 -9.37 -8.70
N GLU A 96 -3.06 -10.65 -8.36
CA GLU A 96 -4.11 -11.39 -7.69
C GLU A 96 -4.14 -11.04 -6.20
N LEU A 97 -5.29 -10.58 -5.70
CA LEU A 97 -5.49 -10.29 -4.30
C LEU A 97 -6.07 -11.50 -3.59
N LEU A 98 -5.35 -12.04 -2.62
CA LEU A 98 -5.83 -13.11 -1.77
C LEU A 98 -6.16 -12.55 -0.36
N PRO A 99 -7.45 -12.40 -0.03
CA PRO A 99 -7.84 -12.04 1.32
C PRO A 99 -7.51 -13.19 2.28
N HIS A 100 -6.99 -12.86 3.45
CA HIS A 100 -6.80 -13.86 4.50
C HIS A 100 -8.15 -14.42 4.94
N ALA A 101 -8.28 -15.73 4.91
CA ALA A 101 -9.41 -16.39 5.53
C ALA A 101 -9.35 -16.18 7.05
N VAL A 102 -10.48 -15.80 7.64
CA VAL A 102 -10.60 -15.66 9.09
C VAL A 102 -10.16 -16.97 9.76
N GLY A 103 -9.20 -16.89 10.69
CA GLY A 103 -8.69 -18.05 11.42
C GLY A 103 -7.44 -18.73 10.83
N ASN A 104 -6.89 -18.26 9.71
CA ASN A 104 -5.64 -18.80 9.18
C ASN A 104 -4.40 -18.06 9.72
N ALA A 105 -4.02 -18.35 10.97
CA ALA A 105 -2.89 -17.73 11.66
C ALA A 105 -1.52 -17.93 10.94
N ARG A 106 -1.38 -18.94 10.08
CA ARG A 106 -0.12 -19.17 9.33
C ARG A 106 0.09 -18.16 8.21
N ALA A 107 -1.00 -17.65 7.62
CA ALA A 107 -0.94 -16.71 6.51
C ALA A 107 -0.49 -15.30 6.97
N THR A 108 -0.87 -14.89 8.20
CA THR A 108 -0.51 -13.59 8.79
C THR A 108 0.82 -13.59 9.52
N GLY A 109 1.29 -14.75 9.98
CA GLY A 109 2.46 -14.88 10.85
C GLY A 109 3.74 -14.24 10.31
N GLN A 110 3.92 -14.16 9.00
CA GLN A 110 5.11 -13.53 8.40
C GLN A 110 5.04 -12.00 8.51
N VAL A 111 3.89 -11.41 8.22
CA VAL A 111 3.69 -9.94 8.34
C VAL A 111 3.68 -9.52 9.80
N GLU A 112 3.03 -10.29 10.68
CA GLU A 112 3.04 -10.04 12.13
C GLU A 112 4.46 -10.09 12.70
N ASN A 113 5.26 -11.07 12.26
CA ASN A 113 6.67 -11.13 12.65
C ASN A 113 7.47 -9.94 12.12
N ALA A 114 7.23 -9.52 10.88
CA ALA A 114 7.87 -8.32 10.31
C ALA A 114 7.50 -7.07 11.11
N ARG A 115 6.22 -6.91 11.48
CA ARG A 115 5.76 -5.82 12.34
C ARG A 115 6.49 -5.81 13.67
N ASN A 116 6.59 -6.94 14.35
CA ASN A 116 7.33 -7.07 15.61
C ASN A 116 8.83 -6.70 15.45
N ILE A 117 9.44 -7.07 14.33
CA ILE A 117 10.84 -6.72 14.02
C ILE A 117 10.98 -5.22 13.85
N ILE A 118 10.12 -4.58 13.05
CA ILE A 118 10.11 -3.14 12.82
C ILE A 118 9.95 -2.39 14.15
N GLU A 119 8.97 -2.78 14.95
CA GLU A 119 8.66 -2.16 16.24
C GLU A 119 9.84 -2.20 17.20
N ARG A 120 10.46 -3.37 17.35
CA ARG A 120 11.55 -3.58 18.32
C ARG A 120 12.89 -3.06 17.87
N SER A 121 13.20 -3.12 16.57
CA SER A 121 14.55 -2.82 16.07
C SER A 121 14.67 -1.48 15.33
N PHE A 122 13.54 -0.87 14.93
CA PHE A 122 13.52 0.45 14.32
C PHE A 122 12.75 1.46 15.16
N GLU A 123 11.45 1.25 15.37
CA GLU A 123 10.59 2.24 16.04
C GLU A 123 11.01 2.49 17.50
N ALA A 124 11.42 1.47 18.22
CA ALA A 124 11.94 1.64 19.59
C ALA A 124 13.14 2.59 19.67
N GLY A 125 13.98 2.61 18.63
CA GLY A 125 15.15 3.50 18.53
C GLY A 125 14.79 4.97 18.35
N LEU A 126 13.59 5.28 17.85
CA LEU A 126 13.12 6.65 17.63
C LEU A 126 12.95 7.44 18.94
N ARG A 127 12.89 6.76 20.08
CA ARG A 127 12.92 7.42 21.41
C ARG A 127 14.23 8.14 21.66
N PHE A 128 15.33 7.59 21.18
CA PHE A 128 16.68 8.11 21.38
C PHE A 128 17.15 8.98 20.21
N GLN A 129 16.58 8.75 19.05
CA GLN A 129 16.89 9.49 17.82
C GLN A 129 15.60 9.96 17.16
N PRO A 130 14.94 10.98 17.70
CA PRO A 130 13.69 11.50 17.14
C PRO A 130 13.90 12.03 15.72
N VAL A 131 12.86 11.98 14.92
CA VAL A 131 12.81 12.50 13.55
C VAL A 131 12.06 13.82 13.50
N ALA A 132 12.43 14.71 12.59
CA ALA A 132 11.81 16.03 12.47
C ALA A 132 10.44 15.96 11.76
N ASN A 133 10.31 15.09 10.77
CA ASN A 133 9.13 15.00 9.90
C ASN A 133 8.96 13.60 9.32
N LEU A 134 7.88 13.41 8.54
CA LEU A 134 7.53 12.13 7.91
C LEU A 134 8.55 11.70 6.85
N GLU A 135 9.13 12.64 6.12
CA GLU A 135 10.13 12.35 5.09
C GLU A 135 11.39 11.75 5.72
N GLU A 136 11.91 12.37 6.79
CA GLU A 136 13.04 11.83 7.53
C GLU A 136 12.73 10.47 8.15
N LEU A 137 11.50 10.27 8.68
CA LEU A 137 11.07 8.98 9.20
C LEU A 137 11.17 7.90 8.12
N ASN A 138 10.61 8.17 6.93
CA ASN A 138 10.65 7.23 5.82
C ASN A 138 12.06 6.98 5.29
N ALA A 139 12.90 8.02 5.21
CA ALA A 139 14.30 7.86 4.81
C ALA A 139 15.07 6.94 5.77
N ARG A 140 14.91 7.14 7.09
CA ARG A 140 15.53 6.28 8.10
C ARG A 140 14.95 4.86 8.08
N ALA A 141 13.65 4.71 7.90
CA ALA A 141 13.00 3.41 7.79
C ALA A 141 13.53 2.62 6.58
N GLN A 142 13.69 3.29 5.44
CA GLN A 142 14.27 2.69 4.24
C GLN A 142 15.72 2.25 4.46
N GLN A 143 16.54 3.10 5.08
CA GLN A 143 17.93 2.75 5.43
C GLN A 143 17.98 1.54 6.36
N TRP A 144 17.13 1.54 7.39
CA TRP A 144 17.04 0.43 8.34
C TRP A 144 16.61 -0.85 7.63
N ALA A 145 15.57 -0.80 6.77
CA ALA A 145 15.07 -1.97 6.05
C ALA A 145 16.15 -2.55 5.11
N CYS A 146 16.85 -1.72 4.34
CA CYS A 146 17.97 -2.14 3.50
C CYS A 146 19.06 -2.84 4.33
N TYR A 147 19.48 -2.21 5.44
CA TYR A 147 20.49 -2.79 6.33
C TYR A 147 20.02 -4.11 6.94
N TYR A 148 18.78 -4.16 7.46
CA TYR A 148 18.21 -5.36 8.07
C TYR A 148 18.13 -6.51 7.06
N ASN A 149 17.60 -6.25 5.86
CA ASN A 149 17.48 -7.25 4.81
C ASN A 149 18.85 -7.77 4.34
N ALA A 150 19.85 -6.91 4.29
CA ALA A 150 21.19 -7.27 3.82
C ALA A 150 22.04 -7.99 4.87
N THR A 151 21.75 -7.83 6.17
CA THR A 151 22.66 -8.32 7.22
C THR A 151 22.06 -9.42 8.10
N LYS A 152 20.72 -9.43 8.29
CA LYS A 152 20.11 -10.38 9.21
C LYS A 152 19.73 -11.68 8.51
N ILE A 153 20.31 -12.77 8.98
CA ILE A 153 20.04 -14.12 8.49
C ILE A 153 18.60 -14.51 8.85
N HIS A 154 17.88 -15.06 7.89
CA HIS A 154 16.54 -15.59 8.08
C HIS A 154 16.61 -17.07 8.43
N SER A 155 15.94 -17.49 9.52
CA SER A 155 16.00 -18.87 10.03
C SER A 155 15.50 -19.94 9.04
N ARG A 156 14.56 -19.59 8.16
CA ARG A 156 13.95 -20.54 7.21
C ARG A 156 14.94 -21.03 6.13
N HIS A 157 15.82 -20.15 5.64
CA HIS A 157 16.70 -20.47 4.50
C HIS A 157 18.20 -20.28 4.79
N GLY A 158 18.57 -19.81 5.98
CA GLY A 158 19.98 -19.67 6.40
C GLY A 158 20.79 -18.60 5.67
N LYS A 159 20.15 -17.73 4.89
CA LYS A 159 20.78 -16.63 4.14
C LYS A 159 20.26 -15.29 4.64
N THR A 160 20.86 -14.20 4.21
CA THR A 160 20.25 -12.88 4.37
C THR A 160 18.99 -12.80 3.48
N ARG A 161 18.09 -11.87 3.81
CA ARG A 161 16.89 -11.65 3.01
C ARG A 161 17.23 -11.15 1.61
N THR A 162 18.22 -10.29 1.52
CA THR A 162 18.73 -9.77 0.25
C THR A 162 19.33 -10.89 -0.61
N ASP A 163 20.19 -11.75 -0.05
CA ASP A 163 20.79 -12.85 -0.81
C ASP A 163 19.73 -13.83 -1.32
N GLN A 164 18.71 -14.09 -0.51
CA GLN A 164 17.59 -14.94 -0.94
C GLN A 164 16.72 -14.22 -1.99
N TRP A 165 16.46 -12.91 -1.85
CA TRP A 165 15.75 -12.14 -2.87
C TRP A 165 16.48 -12.15 -4.22
N LEU A 166 17.80 -12.00 -4.22
CA LEU A 166 18.63 -11.99 -5.43
C LEU A 166 18.66 -13.36 -6.17
N THR A 167 18.07 -14.40 -5.63
CA THR A 167 17.85 -15.66 -6.36
C THR A 167 16.67 -15.62 -7.34
N ILE A 168 15.88 -14.52 -7.34
CA ILE A 168 14.80 -14.32 -8.30
C ILE A 168 15.35 -14.32 -9.73
N THR A 169 14.67 -15.02 -10.63
CA THR A 169 15.07 -15.04 -12.04
C THR A 169 14.42 -13.90 -12.81
N GLU A 170 14.98 -13.58 -13.98
CA GLU A 170 14.44 -12.55 -14.86
C GLU A 170 12.98 -12.85 -15.26
N GLN A 171 12.63 -14.11 -15.45
CA GLN A 171 11.26 -14.54 -15.77
C GLN A 171 10.28 -14.37 -14.61
N GLN A 172 10.79 -14.35 -13.39
CA GLN A 172 9.98 -14.18 -12.17
C GLN A 172 9.81 -12.70 -11.79
N LEU A 173 10.77 -11.85 -12.17
CA LEU A 173 10.75 -10.45 -11.82
C LEU A 173 9.90 -9.64 -12.80
N ARG A 174 8.75 -9.18 -12.36
CA ARG A 174 7.89 -8.26 -13.11
C ARG A 174 8.25 -6.82 -12.75
N ILE A 175 8.90 -6.13 -13.66
CA ILE A 175 9.29 -4.73 -13.45
C ILE A 175 8.04 -3.85 -13.37
N ALA A 176 7.94 -3.02 -12.34
CA ALA A 176 6.85 -2.07 -12.19
C ALA A 176 6.97 -0.93 -13.23
N PRO A 177 5.84 -0.41 -13.73
CA PRO A 177 5.84 0.85 -14.47
C PRO A 177 6.42 1.99 -13.60
N PRO A 178 6.91 3.07 -14.22
CA PRO A 178 7.30 4.27 -13.46
C PRO A 178 6.21 4.73 -12.50
N ALA A 179 6.59 5.28 -11.34
CA ALA A 179 5.64 5.63 -10.27
C ALA A 179 4.52 6.57 -10.76
N ASP A 180 4.84 7.53 -11.63
CA ASP A 180 3.85 8.45 -12.18
C ASP A 180 2.83 7.74 -13.07
N LEU A 181 3.28 6.77 -13.87
CA LEU A 181 2.38 5.94 -14.66
C LEU A 181 1.52 5.04 -13.74
N CYS A 182 2.10 4.48 -12.67
CA CYS A 182 1.30 3.76 -11.68
C CYS A 182 0.19 4.62 -11.08
N ARG A 183 0.47 5.90 -10.78
CA ARG A 183 -0.54 6.84 -10.26
C ARG A 183 -1.67 7.10 -11.24
N THR A 184 -1.42 7.12 -12.54
CA THR A 184 -2.52 7.25 -13.53
C THR A 184 -3.46 6.03 -13.57
N LEU A 185 -3.03 4.91 -13.00
CA LEU A 185 -3.87 3.72 -12.85
C LEU A 185 -4.77 3.76 -11.60
N LEU A 186 -4.56 4.73 -10.69
CA LEU A 186 -5.34 4.90 -9.46
C LEU A 186 -6.70 5.52 -9.78
N THR A 187 -7.60 4.70 -10.26
CA THR A 187 -8.98 5.09 -10.53
C THR A 187 -9.92 4.08 -9.89
N HIS A 188 -11.09 4.53 -9.48
CA HIS A 188 -12.15 3.63 -9.04
C HIS A 188 -12.63 2.74 -10.20
N GLU A 189 -13.26 1.62 -9.86
CA GLU A 189 -13.92 0.81 -10.88
C GLU A 189 -14.99 1.64 -11.60
N PRO A 190 -15.12 1.49 -12.93
CA PRO A 190 -16.14 2.19 -13.67
C PRO A 190 -17.54 1.84 -13.13
N GLU A 191 -18.32 2.87 -12.84
CA GLU A 191 -19.70 2.71 -12.42
C GLU A 191 -20.65 3.04 -13.55
N SER A 192 -21.64 2.19 -13.79
CA SER A 192 -22.70 2.44 -14.77
C SER A 192 -23.68 3.49 -14.26
N ARG A 193 -23.90 4.56 -15.02
CA ARG A 193 -24.89 5.63 -14.73
C ARG A 193 -25.79 5.87 -15.93
N GLY A 194 -27.11 5.92 -15.66
CA GLY A 194 -28.09 6.25 -16.71
C GLY A 194 -28.09 7.73 -17.05
N VAL A 195 -28.22 8.02 -18.34
CA VAL A 195 -28.39 9.37 -18.87
C VAL A 195 -29.86 9.75 -18.79
N ASN A 196 -30.19 10.87 -18.13
CA ASN A 196 -31.55 11.37 -18.01
C ASN A 196 -31.97 12.18 -19.24
N ASP A 197 -33.24 12.64 -19.26
CA ASP A 197 -33.85 13.39 -20.38
C ASP A 197 -33.14 14.72 -20.69
N PHE A 198 -32.29 15.22 -19.79
CA PHE A 198 -31.51 16.46 -19.95
C PHE A 198 -30.03 16.20 -20.30
N LEU A 199 -29.70 14.98 -20.77
CA LEU A 199 -28.33 14.55 -21.04
C LEU A 199 -27.40 14.74 -19.80
N ARG A 200 -27.90 14.39 -18.62
CA ARG A 200 -27.12 14.43 -17.38
C ARG A 200 -27.10 13.06 -16.69
N ILE A 201 -26.03 12.83 -15.96
CA ILE A 201 -25.88 11.67 -15.07
C ILE A 201 -25.79 12.12 -13.63
N LYS A 202 -26.32 11.32 -12.70
CA LYS A 202 -26.09 11.52 -11.25
C LYS A 202 -24.88 10.70 -10.81
N PHE A 203 -23.85 11.39 -10.29
CA PHE A 203 -22.64 10.76 -9.83
C PHE A 203 -22.04 11.54 -8.65
N ALA A 204 -21.60 10.83 -7.59
CA ALA A 204 -21.04 11.40 -6.37
C ALA A 204 -21.92 12.51 -5.73
N GLY A 205 -23.23 12.32 -5.73
CA GLY A 205 -24.20 13.27 -5.17
C GLY A 205 -24.44 14.54 -6.00
N LYS A 206 -23.85 14.64 -7.20
CA LYS A 206 -24.00 15.78 -8.13
C LYS A 206 -24.57 15.32 -9.46
N GLU A 207 -25.15 16.26 -10.21
CA GLU A 207 -25.50 16.06 -11.61
C GLU A 207 -24.38 16.60 -12.51
N TRP A 208 -24.04 15.81 -13.52
CA TRP A 208 -23.00 16.12 -14.48
C TRP A 208 -23.58 16.14 -15.88
N ASP A 209 -23.35 17.22 -16.62
CA ASP A 209 -23.72 17.34 -18.01
C ASP A 209 -22.82 16.46 -18.89
N VAL A 210 -23.42 15.59 -19.67
CA VAL A 210 -22.71 14.66 -20.57
C VAL A 210 -23.05 14.90 -22.04
N SER A 211 -23.67 16.03 -22.36
CA SER A 211 -24.05 16.39 -23.75
C SER A 211 -22.85 16.46 -24.71
N ALA A 212 -21.63 16.74 -24.16
CA ALA A 212 -20.39 16.75 -24.94
C ALA A 212 -19.83 15.34 -25.25
N VAL A 213 -20.39 14.27 -24.66
CA VAL A 213 -19.97 12.90 -24.94
C VAL A 213 -20.48 12.50 -26.33
N PRO A 214 -19.61 12.09 -27.27
CA PRO A 214 -20.04 11.76 -28.62
C PRO A 214 -21.11 10.65 -28.64
N ARG A 215 -22.20 10.87 -29.36
CA ARG A 215 -23.32 9.90 -29.55
C ARG A 215 -24.09 9.52 -28.28
N VAL A 216 -23.98 10.31 -27.21
CA VAL A 216 -24.76 10.07 -26.00
C VAL A 216 -26.26 10.27 -26.27
N MET A 217 -27.08 9.35 -25.77
CA MET A 217 -28.54 9.41 -25.90
C MET A 217 -29.22 9.28 -24.54
N VAL A 218 -30.42 9.87 -24.45
CA VAL A 218 -31.31 9.70 -23.28
C VAL A 218 -31.61 8.21 -23.05
N GLY A 219 -31.54 7.78 -21.78
CA GLY A 219 -31.73 6.39 -21.39
C GLY A 219 -30.53 5.47 -21.57
N GLU A 220 -29.45 5.96 -22.19
CA GLU A 220 -28.21 5.21 -22.33
C GLU A 220 -27.49 5.09 -20.99
N LYS A 221 -26.62 4.06 -20.87
CA LYS A 221 -25.77 3.85 -19.70
C LYS A 221 -24.33 4.20 -20.04
N LEU A 222 -23.80 5.19 -19.33
CA LEU A 222 -22.38 5.57 -19.43
C LEU A 222 -21.58 4.93 -18.29
N MET A 223 -20.37 4.50 -18.60
CA MET A 223 -19.39 4.05 -17.61
C MET A 223 -18.57 5.25 -17.14
N VAL A 224 -18.66 5.56 -15.86
CA VAL A 224 -18.00 6.71 -15.24
C VAL A 224 -16.84 6.21 -14.38
N THR A 225 -15.63 6.75 -14.62
CA THR A 225 -14.42 6.54 -13.79
C THR A 225 -14.05 7.84 -13.09
N TYR A 226 -13.48 7.77 -11.88
CA TYR A 226 -13.04 8.93 -11.09
C TYR A 226 -11.84 8.61 -10.22
#